data_e7d6585370b5ada800f02e915d6c3c54
#
_entry.id   e7d6585370b5ada800f02e915d6c3c54
#
_cell.length_a   1.000
_cell.length_b   1.000
_cell.length_c   1.000
_cell.angle_alpha   90.00
_cell.angle_beta   90.00
_cell.angle_gamma   90.00
#
_symmetry.space_group_name_H-M   'P 1'
#
loop_
_entity.id
_entity.type
_entity.pdbx_description
1 polymer ?
#
loop_
_entity_poly.entity_id
_entity_poly.type
_entity_poly.pdbx_seq_one_letter_code
_entity_poly.pdbx_strand_id
1 'polypeptide(L)'
;MRYSFVIPVYNRPDEVRELLESLTHQELFDFEIVIIEDGSSVSSEAIVESYRGSFPALRYIAVPNGGPSRARNLGAREATGEYLIILDSDVVLPAGYLTAVDDYLEKHPVDAFGGPDAASDDFTSVQKAINYAMTSPLTTGGIRGGSADGMEKFKPRSFNLGCRRSVYLQLGGFNEAMRFGEDIDFSLRLIEGGHSTALIQ
;
A
#
# COMPACT_ATOMS: atom_id res chain seq x y z
N MET A 1 4.60 12.19 -12.66
CA MET A 1 3.58 11.82 -11.67
C MET A 1 4.20 11.84 -10.29
N ARG A 2 3.47 12.32 -9.29
CA ARG A 2 3.98 12.38 -7.91
C ARG A 2 3.88 11.03 -7.21
N TYR A 3 2.83 10.27 -7.52
CA TYR A 3 2.55 9.00 -6.84
C TYR A 3 2.52 7.80 -7.78
N SER A 4 2.95 6.63 -7.28
CA SER A 4 2.80 5.35 -7.95
C SER A 4 2.14 4.36 -7.00
N PHE A 5 0.92 3.93 -7.30
CA PHE A 5 0.30 2.81 -6.62
C PHE A 5 0.95 1.51 -7.12
N VAL A 6 1.51 0.71 -6.21
CA VAL A 6 2.13 -0.59 -6.50
C VAL A 6 1.28 -1.68 -5.87
N ILE A 7 0.69 -2.53 -6.69
CA ILE A 7 -0.32 -3.50 -6.28
C ILE A 7 0.12 -4.91 -6.69
N PRO A 8 0.62 -5.74 -5.75
CA PRO A 8 0.85 -7.16 -6.01
C PRO A 8 -0.48 -7.90 -6.03
N VAL A 9 -0.67 -8.79 -7.00
CA VAL A 9 -1.91 -9.56 -7.18
C VAL A 9 -1.60 -11.04 -7.30
N TYR A 10 -2.35 -11.88 -6.59
CA TYR A 10 -2.31 -13.32 -6.73
C TYR A 10 -3.70 -13.94 -6.54
N ASN A 11 -4.34 -14.38 -7.64
CA ASN A 11 -5.66 -15.03 -7.65
C ASN A 11 -6.78 -14.19 -6.99
N ARG A 12 -6.83 -12.88 -7.25
CA ARG A 12 -7.79 -11.94 -6.63
C ARG A 12 -8.40 -10.97 -7.65
N PRO A 13 -9.03 -11.46 -8.75
CA PRO A 13 -9.56 -10.56 -9.78
C PRO A 13 -10.70 -9.67 -9.29
N ASP A 14 -11.56 -10.15 -8.39
CA ASP A 14 -12.70 -9.38 -7.90
C ASP A 14 -12.24 -8.25 -6.97
N GLU A 15 -11.30 -8.51 -6.09
CA GLU A 15 -10.69 -7.51 -5.21
C GLU A 15 -9.93 -6.44 -6.01
N VAL A 16 -9.25 -6.84 -7.09
CA VAL A 16 -8.61 -5.88 -8.02
C VAL A 16 -9.65 -4.96 -8.64
N ARG A 17 -10.84 -5.46 -8.99
CA ARG A 17 -11.95 -4.63 -9.50
C ARG A 17 -12.38 -3.60 -8.47
N GLU A 18 -12.62 -4.01 -7.22
CA GLU A 18 -13.05 -3.13 -6.13
C GLU A 18 -12.01 -2.05 -5.85
N LEU A 19 -10.72 -2.41 -5.81
CA LEU A 19 -9.63 -1.46 -5.63
C LEU A 19 -9.56 -0.47 -6.79
N LEU A 20 -9.57 -0.92 -8.05
CA LEU A 20 -9.54 -0.04 -9.22
C LEU A 20 -10.75 0.88 -9.26
N GLU A 21 -11.94 0.39 -8.95
CA GLU A 21 -13.14 1.22 -8.83
C GLU A 21 -12.94 2.32 -7.78
N SER A 22 -12.41 2.00 -6.59
CA SER A 22 -12.14 2.99 -5.55
C SER A 22 -11.11 4.04 -5.97
N LEU A 23 -10.13 3.65 -6.80
CA LEU A 23 -9.13 4.56 -7.35
C LEU A 23 -9.70 5.52 -8.41
N THR A 24 -10.80 5.14 -9.11
CA THR A 24 -11.48 6.08 -10.02
C THR A 24 -12.16 7.24 -9.31
N HIS A 25 -12.44 7.09 -8.01
CA HIS A 25 -13.09 8.12 -7.20
C HIS A 25 -12.09 9.06 -6.50
N GLN A 26 -10.77 8.91 -6.71
CA GLN A 26 -9.81 9.84 -6.14
C GLN A 26 -9.97 11.23 -6.74
N GLU A 27 -9.83 12.25 -5.91
CA GLU A 27 -9.95 13.67 -6.34
C GLU A 27 -8.68 14.18 -7.01
N LEU A 28 -7.52 13.62 -6.66
CA LEU A 28 -6.22 13.96 -7.22
C LEU A 28 -5.77 12.86 -8.21
N PHE A 29 -5.46 13.23 -9.45
CA PHE A 29 -5.06 12.32 -10.52
C PHE A 29 -3.57 12.45 -10.94
N ASP A 30 -2.68 12.90 -10.06
CA ASP A 30 -1.24 12.91 -10.33
C ASP A 30 -0.58 11.59 -9.91
N PHE A 31 -1.13 10.47 -10.39
CA PHE A 31 -0.63 9.14 -10.08
C PHE A 31 -0.64 8.18 -11.27
N GLU A 32 0.17 7.14 -11.16
CA GLU A 32 0.12 5.94 -11.97
C GLU A 32 -0.24 4.72 -11.12
N ILE A 33 -0.69 3.66 -11.77
CA ILE A 33 -0.94 2.36 -11.15
C ILE A 33 -0.06 1.31 -11.83
N VAL A 34 0.67 0.53 -11.03
CA VAL A 34 1.51 -0.58 -11.47
C VAL A 34 1.02 -1.86 -10.78
N ILE A 35 0.34 -2.71 -11.55
CA ILE A 35 -0.17 -4.01 -11.09
C ILE A 35 0.84 -5.08 -11.46
N ILE A 36 1.27 -5.87 -10.47
CA ILE A 36 2.13 -7.03 -10.67
C ILE A 36 1.33 -8.30 -10.37
N GLU A 37 0.95 -9.00 -11.43
CA GLU A 37 0.27 -10.30 -11.35
C GLU A 37 1.30 -11.40 -11.11
N ASP A 38 1.34 -11.93 -9.89
CA ASP A 38 2.38 -12.84 -9.41
C ASP A 38 2.01 -14.32 -9.65
N GLY A 39 1.86 -14.69 -10.92
CA GLY A 39 1.64 -16.09 -11.34
C GLY A 39 0.27 -16.65 -10.99
N SER A 40 -0.77 -15.83 -11.06
CA SER A 40 -2.16 -16.25 -10.81
C SER A 40 -2.63 -17.30 -11.81
N SER A 41 -3.40 -18.26 -11.33
CA SER A 41 -4.18 -19.19 -12.18
C SER A 41 -5.47 -18.55 -12.69
N VAL A 42 -5.99 -17.54 -11.96
CA VAL A 42 -7.13 -16.70 -12.37
C VAL A 42 -6.60 -15.29 -12.54
N SER A 43 -6.41 -14.87 -13.79
CA SER A 43 -5.81 -13.57 -14.13
C SER A 43 -6.79 -12.42 -13.91
N SER A 44 -6.28 -11.29 -13.45
CA SER A 44 -7.00 -10.01 -13.37
C SER A 44 -6.87 -9.16 -14.65
N GLU A 45 -6.13 -9.61 -15.69
CA GLU A 45 -5.81 -8.85 -16.89
C GLU A 45 -7.03 -8.23 -17.57
N ALA A 46 -8.09 -9.00 -17.81
CA ALA A 46 -9.31 -8.51 -18.47
C ALA A 46 -9.99 -7.39 -17.66
N ILE A 47 -9.93 -7.45 -16.33
CA ILE A 47 -10.43 -6.41 -15.44
C ILE A 47 -9.57 -5.16 -15.58
N VAL A 48 -8.25 -5.30 -15.47
CA VAL A 48 -7.29 -4.18 -15.59
C VAL A 48 -7.46 -3.48 -16.94
N GLU A 49 -7.58 -4.24 -18.03
CA GLU A 49 -7.79 -3.67 -19.37
C GLU A 49 -9.09 -2.84 -19.45
N SER A 50 -10.15 -3.25 -18.76
CA SER A 50 -11.42 -2.50 -18.75
C SER A 50 -11.31 -1.12 -18.09
N TYR A 51 -10.30 -0.91 -17.23
CA TYR A 51 -10.03 0.37 -16.57
C TYR A 51 -8.92 1.21 -17.23
N ARG A 52 -8.30 0.73 -18.33
CA ARG A 52 -7.14 1.39 -18.93
C ARG A 52 -7.39 2.85 -19.31
N GLY A 53 -8.61 3.20 -19.69
CA GLY A 53 -9.00 4.57 -20.03
C GLY A 53 -9.41 5.44 -18.85
N SER A 54 -9.48 4.89 -17.64
CA SER A 54 -9.94 5.60 -16.44
C SER A 54 -8.81 6.31 -15.68
N PHE A 55 -7.55 6.00 -16.00
CA PHE A 55 -6.39 6.51 -15.27
C PHE A 55 -5.37 7.17 -16.19
N PRO A 56 -4.58 8.14 -15.72
CA PRO A 56 -3.50 8.76 -16.49
C PRO A 56 -2.47 7.73 -16.98
N ALA A 57 -2.14 6.73 -16.16
CA ALA A 57 -1.32 5.59 -16.52
C ALA A 57 -1.69 4.35 -15.67
N LEU A 58 -1.94 3.25 -16.34
CA LEU A 58 -2.22 1.95 -15.75
C LEU A 58 -1.38 0.90 -16.47
N ARG A 59 -0.48 0.25 -15.72
CA ARG A 59 0.39 -0.81 -16.22
C ARG A 59 0.09 -2.13 -15.54
N TYR A 60 0.03 -3.18 -16.32
CA TYR A 60 -0.14 -4.55 -15.88
C TYR A 60 1.06 -5.38 -16.32
N ILE A 61 1.68 -6.07 -15.38
CA ILE A 61 2.88 -6.89 -15.60
C ILE A 61 2.63 -8.26 -14.98
N ALA A 62 2.51 -9.30 -15.82
CA ALA A 62 2.39 -10.67 -15.36
C ALA A 62 3.78 -11.32 -15.27
N VAL A 63 4.03 -11.98 -14.15
CA VAL A 63 5.29 -12.68 -13.89
C VAL A 63 5.03 -14.07 -13.29
N PRO A 64 6.00 -15.02 -13.38
CA PRO A 64 5.93 -16.26 -12.62
C PRO A 64 5.89 -15.99 -11.11
N ASN A 65 5.10 -16.78 -10.37
CA ASN A 65 4.95 -16.61 -8.94
C ASN A 65 6.31 -16.58 -8.21
N GLY A 66 6.51 -15.53 -7.44
CA GLY A 66 7.73 -15.30 -6.68
C GLY A 66 7.47 -14.76 -5.27
N GLY A 67 6.20 -14.58 -4.92
CA GLY A 67 5.75 -14.09 -3.63
C GLY A 67 5.61 -12.57 -3.55
N PRO A 68 4.86 -12.09 -2.54
CA PRO A 68 4.42 -10.69 -2.46
C PRO A 68 5.59 -9.69 -2.36
N SER A 69 6.66 -10.01 -1.64
CA SER A 69 7.83 -9.13 -1.53
C SER A 69 8.50 -8.90 -2.88
N ARG A 70 8.65 -9.97 -3.68
CA ARG A 70 9.23 -9.88 -5.03
C ARG A 70 8.35 -9.07 -5.97
N ALA A 71 7.03 -9.29 -5.91
CA ALA A 71 6.07 -8.54 -6.73
C ALA A 71 6.08 -7.05 -6.36
N ARG A 72 6.04 -6.70 -5.07
CA ARG A 72 6.15 -5.31 -4.61
C ARG A 72 7.46 -4.65 -5.03
N ASN A 73 8.59 -5.34 -4.89
CA ASN A 73 9.90 -4.84 -5.30
C ASN A 73 9.98 -4.62 -6.82
N LEU A 74 9.41 -5.52 -7.62
CA LEU A 74 9.33 -5.34 -9.07
C LEU A 74 8.49 -4.09 -9.39
N GLY A 75 7.29 -3.97 -8.81
CA GLY A 75 6.44 -2.81 -9.01
C GLY A 75 7.13 -1.50 -8.64
N ALA A 76 7.89 -1.47 -7.55
CA ALA A 76 8.66 -0.30 -7.13
C ALA A 76 9.78 0.08 -8.11
N ARG A 77 10.42 -0.91 -8.75
CA ARG A 77 11.42 -0.66 -9.81
C ARG A 77 10.78 -0.08 -11.06
N GLU A 78 9.62 -0.63 -11.45
CA GLU A 78 8.86 -0.20 -12.63
C GLU A 78 8.17 1.16 -12.44
N ALA A 79 7.86 1.54 -11.21
CA ALA A 79 7.23 2.81 -10.86
C ALA A 79 8.11 4.02 -11.23
N THR A 80 7.48 5.15 -11.55
CA THR A 80 8.16 6.39 -11.95
C THR A 80 7.87 7.57 -11.00
N GLY A 81 6.86 7.46 -10.13
CA GLY A 81 6.49 8.50 -9.18
C GLY A 81 7.55 8.78 -8.12
N GLU A 82 7.48 9.95 -7.53
CA GLU A 82 8.35 10.35 -6.41
C GLU A 82 8.08 9.48 -5.17
N TYR A 83 6.80 9.24 -4.89
CA TYR A 83 6.35 8.38 -3.81
C TYR A 83 5.70 7.11 -4.33
N LEU A 84 6.10 5.99 -3.77
CA LEU A 84 5.38 4.72 -3.90
C LEU A 84 4.26 4.67 -2.86
N ILE A 85 3.10 4.16 -3.24
CA ILE A 85 2.02 3.76 -2.33
C ILE A 85 1.78 2.28 -2.61
N ILE A 86 2.33 1.43 -1.74
CA ILE A 86 2.20 -0.03 -1.85
C ILE A 86 0.93 -0.43 -1.12
N LEU A 87 0.02 -1.07 -1.83
CA LEU A 87 -1.27 -1.54 -1.32
C LEU A 87 -1.41 -3.04 -1.54
N ASP A 88 -2.11 -3.72 -0.64
CA ASP A 88 -2.62 -5.06 -0.94
C ASP A 88 -3.84 -4.96 -1.89
N SER A 89 -4.08 -5.99 -2.68
CA SER A 89 -5.14 -5.98 -3.71
C SER A 89 -6.57 -5.99 -3.15
N ASP A 90 -6.73 -6.28 -1.86
CA ASP A 90 -8.02 -6.33 -1.14
C ASP A 90 -8.32 -5.06 -0.33
N VAL A 91 -7.71 -3.94 -0.68
CA VAL A 91 -7.93 -2.63 -0.07
C VAL A 91 -8.93 -1.83 -0.90
N VAL A 92 -9.82 -1.10 -0.24
CA VAL A 92 -10.70 -0.09 -0.84
C VAL A 92 -10.33 1.27 -0.25
N LEU A 93 -10.00 2.24 -1.11
CA LEU A 93 -9.58 3.57 -0.67
C LEU A 93 -10.75 4.57 -0.62
N PRO A 94 -10.86 5.40 0.42
CA PRO A 94 -11.79 6.53 0.41
C PRO A 94 -11.41 7.56 -0.65
N ALA A 95 -12.39 8.28 -1.20
CA ALA A 95 -12.18 9.24 -2.29
C ALA A 95 -11.13 10.33 -1.98
N GLY A 96 -11.08 10.80 -0.74
CA GLY A 96 -10.11 11.83 -0.30
C GLY A 96 -8.73 11.27 0.12
N TYR A 97 -8.45 9.98 -0.05
CA TYR A 97 -7.20 9.38 0.44
C TYR A 97 -5.96 10.09 -0.11
N LEU A 98 -5.86 10.22 -1.43
CA LEU A 98 -4.67 10.80 -2.04
C LEU A 98 -4.55 12.30 -1.78
N THR A 99 -5.67 13.02 -1.70
CA THR A 99 -5.70 14.44 -1.30
C THR A 99 -5.18 14.63 0.12
N ALA A 100 -5.60 13.79 1.07
CA ALA A 100 -5.11 13.85 2.45
C ALA A 100 -3.60 13.54 2.54
N VAL A 101 -3.12 12.57 1.77
CA VAL A 101 -1.69 12.26 1.67
C VAL A 101 -0.91 13.45 1.10
N ASP A 102 -1.40 14.04 0.02
CA ASP A 102 -0.76 15.17 -0.66
C ASP A 102 -0.68 16.41 0.25
N ASP A 103 -1.79 16.78 0.86
CA ASP A 103 -1.90 17.90 1.81
C ASP A 103 -0.96 17.73 3.01
N TYR A 104 -0.82 16.51 3.51
CA TYR A 104 0.09 16.21 4.60
C TYR A 104 1.55 16.38 4.18
N LEU A 105 1.94 15.76 3.05
CA LEU A 105 3.30 15.78 2.55
C LEU A 105 3.78 17.17 2.10
N GLU A 106 2.87 18.04 1.67
CA GLU A 106 3.19 19.44 1.38
C GLU A 106 3.60 20.21 2.64
N LYS A 107 2.95 19.93 3.77
CA LYS A 107 3.19 20.63 5.04
C LYS A 107 4.29 19.95 5.86
N HIS A 108 4.38 18.64 5.77
CA HIS A 108 5.26 17.78 6.58
C HIS A 108 5.91 16.71 5.69
N PRO A 109 6.91 17.08 4.87
CA PRO A 109 7.59 16.10 4.02
C PRO A 109 8.28 15.04 4.87
N VAL A 110 7.94 13.77 4.63
CA VAL A 110 8.54 12.60 5.28
C VAL A 110 9.00 11.59 4.26
N ASP A 111 9.90 10.67 4.67
CA ASP A 111 10.43 9.64 3.79
C ASP A 111 9.48 8.46 3.62
N ALA A 112 8.72 8.14 4.67
CA ALA A 112 7.70 7.11 4.60
C ALA A 112 6.49 7.42 5.49
N PHE A 113 5.34 6.87 5.12
CA PHE A 113 4.10 7.05 5.86
C PHE A 113 3.21 5.81 5.75
N GLY A 114 2.16 5.78 6.54
CA GLY A 114 1.04 4.85 6.43
C GLY A 114 -0.22 5.50 6.96
N GLY A 115 -1.35 4.85 6.73
CA GLY A 115 -2.65 5.25 7.26
C GLY A 115 -3.16 4.27 8.31
N PRO A 116 -4.20 4.63 9.06
CA PRO A 116 -4.88 3.73 9.98
C PRO A 116 -5.65 2.64 9.23
N ASP A 117 -5.73 1.45 9.83
CA ASP A 117 -6.64 0.41 9.39
C ASP A 117 -8.07 0.79 9.79
N ALA A 118 -9.00 0.68 8.84
CA ALA A 118 -10.42 0.78 9.12
C ALA A 118 -11.16 -0.42 8.53
N ALA A 119 -12.16 -0.93 9.27
CA ALA A 119 -13.09 -1.90 8.72
C ALA A 119 -14.05 -1.19 7.76
N SER A 120 -14.34 -1.80 6.61
CA SER A 120 -15.43 -1.34 5.76
C SER A 120 -16.77 -1.44 6.51
N ASP A 121 -17.70 -0.52 6.23
CA ASP A 121 -19.05 -0.55 6.79
C ASP A 121 -19.81 -1.85 6.39
N ASP A 122 -19.46 -2.42 5.25
CA ASP A 122 -20.05 -3.66 4.72
C ASP A 122 -19.48 -4.94 5.36
N PHE A 123 -18.52 -4.84 6.26
CA PHE A 123 -17.95 -5.99 6.95
C PHE A 123 -19.01 -6.72 7.77
N THR A 124 -19.02 -8.06 7.66
CA THR A 124 -19.84 -8.93 8.50
C THR A 124 -19.48 -8.74 9.99
N SER A 125 -20.39 -9.13 10.88
CA SER A 125 -20.16 -9.05 12.33
C SER A 125 -18.88 -9.78 12.77
N VAL A 126 -18.52 -10.88 12.09
CA VAL A 126 -17.28 -11.63 12.37
C VAL A 126 -16.05 -10.86 11.90
N GLN A 127 -16.08 -10.27 10.71
CA GLN A 127 -15.00 -9.44 10.19
C GLN A 127 -14.79 -8.18 11.05
N LYS A 128 -15.90 -7.54 11.49
CA LYS A 128 -15.83 -6.40 12.44
C LYS A 128 -15.21 -6.81 13.77
N ALA A 129 -15.54 -7.99 14.29
CA ALA A 129 -14.95 -8.52 15.53
C ALA A 129 -13.45 -8.82 15.36
N ILE A 130 -13.05 -9.39 14.23
CA ILE A 130 -11.64 -9.64 13.89
C ILE A 130 -10.90 -8.30 13.78
N ASN A 131 -11.45 -7.32 13.07
CA ASN A 131 -10.86 -5.99 12.94
C ASN A 131 -10.71 -5.32 14.31
N TYR A 132 -11.75 -5.37 15.16
CA TYR A 132 -11.66 -4.86 16.52
C TYR A 132 -10.53 -5.54 17.32
N ALA A 133 -10.41 -6.86 17.25
CA ALA A 133 -9.33 -7.59 17.89
C ALA A 133 -7.96 -7.18 17.34
N MET A 134 -7.84 -6.90 16.04
CA MET A 134 -6.58 -6.49 15.41
C MET A 134 -6.21 -5.03 15.67
N THR A 135 -7.17 -4.15 15.93
CA THR A 135 -6.94 -2.71 16.15
C THR A 135 -6.98 -2.31 17.63
N SER A 136 -7.46 -3.22 18.52
CA SER A 136 -7.57 -2.95 19.96
C SER A 136 -6.20 -2.72 20.61
N PRO A 137 -6.07 -1.72 21.49
CA PRO A 137 -4.87 -1.49 22.27
C PRO A 137 -4.44 -2.68 23.13
N LEU A 138 -5.41 -3.52 23.56
CA LEU A 138 -5.16 -4.69 24.41
C LEU A 138 -4.49 -5.85 23.65
N THR A 139 -4.71 -5.96 22.34
CA THR A 139 -4.21 -7.07 21.53
C THR A 139 -2.97 -6.70 20.73
N THR A 140 -2.86 -5.47 20.26
CA THR A 140 -1.78 -5.01 19.37
C THR A 140 -1.01 -3.81 19.90
N GLY A 141 -1.25 -3.40 21.15
CA GLY A 141 -0.61 -2.22 21.75
C GLY A 141 -0.99 -0.90 21.04
N GLY A 142 -2.12 -0.86 20.33
CA GLY A 142 -2.57 0.32 19.60
C GLY A 142 -1.85 0.57 18.26
N ILE A 143 -0.93 -0.31 17.87
CA ILE A 143 -0.09 -0.15 16.65
C ILE A 143 -0.94 -0.07 15.38
N ARG A 144 -2.11 -0.71 15.35
CA ARG A 144 -3.04 -0.72 14.20
C ARG A 144 -4.22 0.23 14.33
N GLY A 145 -4.52 0.71 15.52
CA GLY A 145 -5.73 1.50 15.83
C GLY A 145 -5.59 3.02 15.72
N GLY A 146 -4.49 3.53 15.20
CA GLY A 146 -4.40 4.94 14.82
C GLY A 146 -4.08 5.94 15.92
N SER A 147 -3.51 5.55 17.08
CA SER A 147 -2.90 6.52 18.00
C SER A 147 -1.38 6.41 17.98
N ALA A 148 -0.75 7.40 17.38
CA ALA A 148 0.71 7.57 17.43
C ALA A 148 1.20 8.09 18.79
N ASP A 149 0.29 8.34 19.74
CA ASP A 149 0.61 8.82 21.08
C ASP A 149 1.39 7.76 21.85
N GLY A 150 2.71 7.95 21.90
CA GLY A 150 3.62 7.12 22.68
C GLY A 150 4.58 6.24 21.86
N MET A 151 4.51 6.21 20.53
CA MET A 151 5.56 5.58 19.71
C MET A 151 6.61 6.60 19.30
N GLU A 152 7.87 6.33 19.64
CA GLU A 152 9.01 7.19 19.30
C GLU A 152 9.18 7.37 17.78
N LYS A 153 8.73 6.39 16.95
CA LYS A 153 8.68 6.45 15.50
C LYS A 153 7.60 5.50 14.95
N PHE A 154 6.79 5.99 14.01
CA PHE A 154 5.80 5.18 13.32
C PHE A 154 6.46 4.12 12.42
N LYS A 155 5.90 2.92 12.39
CA LYS A 155 6.36 1.79 11.55
C LYS A 155 5.33 1.48 10.47
N PRO A 156 5.48 2.01 9.25
CA PRO A 156 4.57 1.71 8.15
C PRO A 156 4.45 0.20 7.87
N ARG A 157 3.25 -0.24 7.49
CA ARG A 157 2.94 -1.66 7.20
C ARG A 157 2.70 -1.86 5.71
N SER A 158 2.94 -3.07 5.22
CA SER A 158 2.92 -3.37 3.78
C SER A 158 1.59 -3.18 3.07
N PHE A 159 0.46 -3.30 3.80
CA PHE A 159 -0.88 -3.15 3.21
C PHE A 159 -1.24 -1.70 2.85
N ASN A 160 -0.54 -0.71 3.44
CA ASN A 160 -0.67 0.73 3.14
C ASN A 160 0.66 1.41 3.47
N LEU A 161 1.68 1.16 2.66
CA LEU A 161 3.01 1.75 2.80
C LEU A 161 3.21 2.84 1.77
N GLY A 162 3.26 4.08 2.21
CA GLY A 162 3.81 5.18 1.45
C GLY A 162 5.32 5.32 1.70
N CYS A 163 6.12 5.48 0.65
CA CYS A 163 7.56 5.68 0.81
C CYS A 163 8.15 6.45 -0.38
N ARG A 164 9.08 7.37 -0.13
CA ARG A 164 9.88 7.95 -1.24
C ARG A 164 10.54 6.81 -2.02
N ARG A 165 10.29 6.78 -3.34
CA ARG A 165 10.83 5.74 -4.21
C ARG A 165 12.35 5.62 -4.11
N SER A 166 13.06 6.75 -4.04
CA SER A 166 14.52 6.75 -3.89
C SER A 166 14.97 6.06 -2.61
N VAL A 167 14.29 6.31 -1.48
CA VAL A 167 14.58 5.70 -0.18
C VAL A 167 14.26 4.20 -0.22
N TYR A 168 13.11 3.81 -0.77
CA TYR A 168 12.73 2.42 -0.91
C TYR A 168 13.78 1.61 -1.68
N LEU A 169 14.23 2.13 -2.83
CA LEU A 169 15.24 1.50 -3.67
C LEU A 169 16.63 1.48 -3.01
N GLN A 170 17.01 2.57 -2.32
CA GLN A 170 18.30 2.66 -1.59
C GLN A 170 18.36 1.60 -0.48
N LEU A 171 17.28 1.36 0.23
CA LEU A 171 17.20 0.34 1.28
C LEU A 171 17.04 -1.09 0.73
N GLY A 172 16.93 -1.26 -0.60
CA GLY A 172 16.80 -2.57 -1.25
C GLY A 172 15.39 -3.15 -1.24
N GLY A 173 14.37 -2.36 -0.84
CA GLY A 173 12.99 -2.80 -0.78
C GLY A 173 12.70 -3.84 0.31
N PHE A 174 11.66 -4.64 0.12
CA PHE A 174 11.34 -5.75 1.01
C PHE A 174 12.34 -6.91 0.84
N ASN A 175 12.66 -7.58 1.94
CA ASN A 175 13.53 -8.75 1.92
C ASN A 175 12.78 -9.97 1.32
N GLU A 176 13.12 -10.33 0.08
CA GLU A 176 12.47 -11.41 -0.68
C GLU A 176 12.70 -12.81 -0.07
N ALA A 177 13.68 -12.98 0.81
CA ALA A 177 13.94 -14.22 1.52
C ALA A 177 13.02 -14.41 2.74
N MET A 178 12.35 -13.35 3.19
CA MET A 178 11.42 -13.41 4.32
C MET A 178 10.04 -13.83 3.84
N ARG A 179 9.46 -14.82 4.51
CA ARG A 179 8.09 -15.27 4.24
C ARG A 179 7.04 -14.45 5.00
N PHE A 180 7.42 -13.88 6.14
CA PHE A 180 6.58 -13.06 7.01
C PHE A 180 7.44 -12.01 7.71
N GLY A 181 6.85 -10.84 8.01
CA GLY A 181 7.50 -9.76 8.75
C GLY A 181 8.44 -8.89 7.90
N GLU A 182 8.37 -9.02 6.59
CA GLU A 182 9.14 -8.23 5.63
C GLU A 182 8.87 -6.72 5.76
N ASP A 183 7.66 -6.36 6.18
CA ASP A 183 7.25 -4.98 6.44
C ASP A 183 7.88 -4.42 7.73
N ILE A 184 7.98 -5.26 8.76
CA ILE A 184 8.64 -4.89 10.01
C ILE A 184 10.15 -4.72 9.77
N ASP A 185 10.78 -5.65 9.04
CA ASP A 185 12.19 -5.57 8.65
C ASP A 185 12.46 -4.28 7.88
N PHE A 186 11.64 -3.96 6.87
CA PHE A 186 11.78 -2.73 6.09
C PHE A 186 11.62 -1.48 6.96
N SER A 187 10.61 -1.45 7.84
CA SER A 187 10.38 -0.33 8.76
C SER A 187 11.53 -0.14 9.75
N LEU A 188 12.17 -1.22 10.21
CA LEU A 188 13.37 -1.12 11.06
C LEU A 188 14.53 -0.52 10.28
N ARG A 189 14.80 -0.98 9.06
CA ARG A 189 15.85 -0.40 8.20
C ARG A 189 15.62 1.07 7.87
N LEU A 190 14.35 1.50 7.67
CA LEU A 190 13.98 2.92 7.56
C LEU A 190 14.41 3.71 8.79
N ILE A 191 14.03 3.22 9.98
CA ILE A 191 14.29 3.91 11.26
C ILE A 191 15.79 3.95 11.58
N GLU A 192 16.48 2.83 11.40
CA GLU A 192 17.95 2.72 11.61
C GLU A 192 18.74 3.58 10.61
N GLY A 193 18.23 3.70 9.38
CA GLY A 193 18.76 4.61 8.37
C GLY A 193 18.52 6.10 8.65
N GLY A 194 17.82 6.45 9.74
CA GLY A 194 17.54 7.83 10.12
C GLY A 194 16.42 8.50 9.32
N HIS A 195 15.65 7.72 8.55
CA HIS A 195 14.55 8.23 7.74
C HIS A 195 13.34 8.63 8.60
N SER A 196 12.64 9.65 8.15
CA SER A 196 11.43 10.17 8.79
C SER A 196 10.20 9.32 8.43
N THR A 197 9.36 9.03 9.44
CA THR A 197 8.12 8.28 9.24
C THR A 197 6.93 9.00 9.87
N ALA A 198 5.73 8.85 9.30
CA ALA A 198 4.50 9.45 9.81
C ALA A 198 3.29 8.51 9.68
N LEU A 199 2.33 8.68 10.59
CA LEU A 199 0.97 8.17 10.46
C LEU A 199 0.10 9.32 9.93
N ILE A 200 -0.48 9.17 8.75
CA ILE A 200 -1.43 10.11 8.15
C ILE A 200 -2.85 9.63 8.50
N GLN A 201 -3.64 10.49 9.13
CA GLN A 201 -5.02 10.17 9.57
C GLN A 201 -6.05 10.72 8.58
#